data_e2d40a1b101606f02b84c0ef67a8870b
#
_entry.id   e2d40a1b101606f02b84c0ef67a8870b
#
_cell.length_a   1.000
_cell.length_b   1.000
_cell.length_c   1.000
_cell.angle_alpha   90.00
_cell.angle_beta   90.00
_cell.angle_gamma   90.00
#
_symmetry.space_group_name_H-M   'P 1'
#
loop_
_entity.id
_entity.type
_entity.pdbx_description
1 polymer ?
#
loop_
_entity_poly.entity_id
_entity_poly.type
_entity_poly.pdbx_seq_one_letter_code
_entity_poly.pdbx_strand_id
1 'polypeptide(L)'
;MADNDAYAPVDTPMGPVFVAWNDHGVCRVEPGTDAARFEAAFNDQFGRPVTRSDGPPPTSTADPDAPVDWRGVPPFDRAVLTAIRAIPPGDAWTYGEVAEAIGKRGAARAVGGALGRNRVPVIVPCHRVVAAKGLGGFGLGLDAKRALLAAEGYPAVADQGRLLP
;
A
#
# COMPACT_ATOMS: atom_id res chain seq x y z
N MET A 1 -0.44 25.89 -9.86
CA MET A 1 0.75 25.25 -10.40
C MET A 1 0.47 23.78 -10.66
N ALA A 2 0.97 23.25 -11.76
CA ALA A 2 0.87 21.82 -12.02
C ALA A 2 1.70 21.04 -11.00
N ASP A 3 1.20 19.90 -10.57
CA ASP A 3 1.87 19.08 -9.54
C ASP A 3 3.07 18.31 -10.04
N ASN A 4 3.33 18.32 -11.35
CA ASN A 4 4.45 17.58 -11.96
C ASN A 4 4.45 16.08 -11.59
N ASP A 5 3.30 15.45 -11.72
CA ASP A 5 3.19 14.02 -11.42
C ASP A 5 3.97 13.20 -12.46
N ALA A 6 4.84 12.34 -11.97
CA ALA A 6 5.63 11.43 -12.77
C ALA A 6 5.42 9.99 -12.28
N TYR A 7 5.70 9.01 -13.12
CA TYR A 7 5.63 7.61 -12.72
C TYR A 7 6.74 6.80 -13.37
N ALA A 8 7.05 5.66 -12.78
CA ALA A 8 7.99 4.70 -13.32
C ALA A 8 7.61 3.30 -12.90
N PRO A 9 8.01 2.27 -13.69
CA PRO A 9 7.82 0.88 -13.27
C PRO A 9 8.83 0.52 -12.20
N VAL A 10 8.39 -0.31 -11.24
CA VAL A 10 9.23 -0.83 -10.16
C VAL A 10 8.89 -2.31 -9.99
N ASP A 11 9.91 -3.15 -9.83
CA ASP A 11 9.72 -4.56 -9.51
C ASP A 11 9.49 -4.72 -8.02
N THR A 12 8.52 -5.55 -7.66
CA THR A 12 8.21 -5.90 -6.28
C THR A 12 8.03 -7.41 -6.17
N PRO A 13 8.04 -7.99 -4.96
CA PRO A 13 7.75 -9.41 -4.80
C PRO A 13 6.39 -9.84 -5.33
N MET A 14 5.44 -8.93 -5.47
CA MET A 14 4.13 -9.23 -6.08
C MET A 14 4.12 -9.02 -7.59
N GLY A 15 5.26 -8.71 -8.20
CA GLY A 15 5.38 -8.42 -9.62
C GLY A 15 5.57 -6.93 -9.89
N PRO A 16 5.56 -6.53 -11.18
CA PRO A 16 5.78 -5.13 -11.54
C PRO A 16 4.62 -4.25 -11.12
N VAL A 17 4.95 -3.04 -10.65
CA VAL A 17 3.99 -2.01 -10.32
C VAL A 17 4.41 -0.70 -10.98
N PHE A 18 3.46 0.21 -11.15
CA PHE A 18 3.78 1.60 -11.44
C PHE A 18 3.72 2.40 -10.15
N VAL A 19 4.74 3.20 -9.90
CA VAL A 19 4.80 4.11 -8.76
C VAL A 19 4.75 5.54 -9.31
N ALA A 20 3.78 6.33 -8.86
CA ALA A 20 3.65 7.73 -9.23
C ALA A 20 3.97 8.63 -8.05
N TRP A 21 4.64 9.73 -8.33
CA TRP A 21 5.06 10.70 -7.30
C TRP A 21 4.98 12.14 -7.85
N ASN A 22 5.03 13.07 -6.91
CA ASN A 22 5.11 14.50 -7.19
C ASN A 22 5.90 15.19 -6.07
N ASP A 23 5.86 16.51 -6.00
CA ASP A 23 6.60 17.27 -4.98
C ASP A 23 6.13 17.01 -3.54
N HIS A 24 4.93 16.44 -3.37
CA HIS A 24 4.39 16.09 -2.05
C HIS A 24 4.73 14.66 -1.63
N GLY A 25 5.21 13.83 -2.54
CA GLY A 25 5.54 12.44 -2.28
C GLY A 25 4.86 11.46 -3.22
N VAL A 26 4.89 10.18 -2.86
CA VAL A 26 4.23 9.12 -3.64
C VAL A 26 2.71 9.27 -3.53
N CYS A 27 2.03 9.25 -4.66
CA CYS A 27 0.58 9.47 -4.70
C CYS A 27 -0.21 8.26 -5.23
N ARG A 28 0.43 7.34 -5.93
CA ARG A 28 -0.24 6.15 -6.46
C ARG A 28 0.76 5.00 -6.64
N VAL A 29 0.35 3.80 -6.28
CA VAL A 29 1.05 2.55 -6.64
C VAL A 29 0.01 1.58 -7.18
N GLU A 30 0.22 1.06 -8.38
CA GLU A 30 -0.73 0.17 -9.02
C GLU A 30 0.00 -0.96 -9.75
N PRO A 31 -0.45 -2.23 -9.57
CA PRO A 31 0.13 -3.35 -10.32
C PRO A 31 -0.14 -3.22 -11.81
N GLY A 32 0.78 -3.72 -12.61
CA GLY A 32 0.59 -3.84 -14.05
C GLY A 32 1.77 -3.36 -14.86
N THR A 33 1.63 -3.54 -16.17
CA THR A 33 2.65 -3.19 -17.16
C THR A 33 2.07 -2.35 -18.30
N ASP A 34 0.76 -2.09 -18.29
CA ASP A 34 0.09 -1.31 -19.32
C ASP A 34 0.13 0.18 -18.95
N ALA A 35 1.10 0.88 -19.48
CA ALA A 35 1.31 2.30 -19.21
C ALA A 35 0.11 3.18 -19.61
N ALA A 36 -0.49 2.91 -20.76
CA ALA A 36 -1.63 3.70 -21.24
C ALA A 36 -2.83 3.56 -20.31
N ARG A 37 -3.07 2.35 -19.82
CA ARG A 37 -4.14 2.09 -18.86
C ARG A 37 -3.87 2.80 -17.53
N PHE A 38 -2.63 2.76 -17.05
CA PHE A 38 -2.25 3.44 -15.82
C PHE A 38 -2.45 4.95 -15.95
N GLU A 39 -2.00 5.54 -17.05
CA GLU A 39 -2.13 6.98 -17.29
C GLU A 39 -3.58 7.42 -17.35
N ALA A 40 -4.44 6.64 -18.01
CA ALA A 40 -5.87 6.93 -18.09
C ALA A 40 -6.53 6.84 -16.71
N ALA A 41 -6.24 5.81 -15.94
CA ALA A 41 -6.78 5.63 -14.60
C ALA A 41 -6.31 6.73 -13.64
N PHE A 42 -5.06 7.15 -13.76
CA PHE A 42 -4.51 8.26 -12.97
C PHE A 42 -5.26 9.55 -13.26
N ASN A 43 -5.45 9.87 -14.55
CA ASN A 43 -6.18 11.07 -14.94
C ASN A 43 -7.63 11.04 -14.45
N ASP A 44 -8.29 9.88 -14.51
CA ASP A 44 -9.65 9.72 -13.99
C ASP A 44 -9.71 9.96 -12.48
N GLN A 45 -8.74 9.45 -11.75
CA GLN A 45 -8.72 9.57 -10.29
C GLN A 45 -8.38 10.97 -9.80
N PHE A 46 -7.36 11.59 -10.39
CA PHE A 46 -6.79 12.83 -9.88
C PHE A 46 -7.18 14.07 -10.70
N GLY A 47 -7.79 13.88 -11.88
CA GLY A 47 -8.17 15.00 -12.74
C GLY A 47 -6.98 15.74 -13.35
N ARG A 48 -5.83 15.09 -13.45
CA ARG A 48 -4.61 15.66 -14.02
C ARG A 48 -3.74 14.57 -14.65
N PRO A 49 -2.87 14.92 -15.60
CA PRO A 49 -2.03 13.93 -16.28
C PRO A 49 -0.86 13.47 -15.41
N VAL A 50 -0.29 12.32 -15.78
CA VAL A 50 0.95 11.81 -15.21
C VAL A 50 1.91 11.50 -16.37
N THR A 51 3.19 11.80 -16.20
CA THR A 51 4.22 11.63 -17.24
C THR A 51 5.19 10.53 -16.83
N ARG A 52 5.51 9.65 -17.78
CA ARG A 52 6.51 8.60 -17.52
C ARG A 52 7.90 9.21 -17.33
N SER A 53 8.56 8.83 -16.25
CA SER A 53 9.92 9.25 -15.94
C SER A 53 10.92 8.37 -16.67
N ASP A 54 12.06 8.93 -17.05
CA ASP A 54 13.17 8.17 -17.62
C ASP A 54 13.96 7.39 -16.56
N GLY A 55 13.85 7.81 -15.30
CA GLY A 55 14.53 7.17 -14.17
C GLY A 55 13.57 6.59 -13.14
N PRO A 56 14.11 5.90 -12.13
CA PRO A 56 13.29 5.31 -11.07
C PRO A 56 12.67 6.39 -10.18
N PRO A 57 11.67 6.01 -9.36
CA PRO A 57 11.15 6.93 -8.33
C PRO A 57 12.29 7.41 -7.42
N PRO A 58 12.17 8.63 -6.88
CA PRO A 58 13.21 9.17 -5.99
C PRO A 58 13.29 8.45 -4.65
N THR A 59 12.30 7.64 -4.33
CA THR A 59 12.20 6.94 -3.05
C THR A 59 12.04 5.44 -3.29
N SER A 60 12.76 4.63 -2.52
CA SER A 60 12.63 3.18 -2.55
C SER A 60 11.27 2.75 -1.97
N THR A 61 10.67 1.71 -2.55
CA THR A 61 9.47 1.09 -1.98
C THR A 61 9.74 0.44 -0.63
N ALA A 62 11.01 0.21 -0.29
CA ALA A 62 11.41 -0.35 1.00
C ALA A 62 11.70 0.72 2.06
N ASP A 63 11.66 2.00 1.71
CA ASP A 63 11.91 3.08 2.65
C ASP A 63 10.70 3.30 3.56
N PRO A 64 10.81 3.04 4.88
CA PRO A 64 9.69 3.21 5.81
C PRO A 64 9.29 4.67 5.99
N ASP A 65 10.15 5.61 5.60
CA ASP A 65 9.91 7.05 5.74
C ASP A 65 9.63 7.72 4.39
N ALA A 66 9.34 6.94 3.34
CA ALA A 66 9.03 7.48 2.03
C ALA A 66 7.92 8.55 2.12
N PRO A 67 8.14 9.75 1.57
CA PRO A 67 7.10 10.77 1.57
C PRO A 67 5.87 10.29 0.80
N VAL A 68 4.69 10.53 1.35
CA VAL A 68 3.41 10.19 0.72
C VAL A 68 2.58 11.46 0.54
N ASP A 69 1.98 11.58 -0.62
CA ASP A 69 1.03 12.66 -0.88
C ASP A 69 -0.32 12.32 -0.26
N TRP A 70 -0.58 12.90 0.91
CA TRP A 70 -1.80 12.64 1.67
C TRP A 70 -2.99 13.49 1.25
N ARG A 71 -2.83 14.35 0.26
CA ARG A 71 -3.92 15.24 -0.18
C ARG A 71 -5.11 14.42 -0.66
N GLY A 72 -6.29 14.76 -0.18
CA GLY A 72 -7.53 14.06 -0.52
C GLY A 72 -7.76 12.75 0.24
N VAL A 73 -6.83 12.34 1.10
CA VAL A 73 -7.01 11.16 1.96
C VAL A 73 -7.80 11.57 3.21
N PRO A 74 -8.94 10.92 3.50
CA PRO A 74 -9.73 11.26 4.68
C PRO A 74 -8.92 11.11 5.97
N PRO A 75 -9.22 11.92 7.02
CA PRO A 75 -8.45 11.88 8.27
C PRO A 75 -8.35 10.50 8.93
N PHE A 76 -9.44 9.73 8.95
CA PHE A 76 -9.42 8.39 9.52
C PHE A 76 -8.48 7.47 8.73
N ASP A 77 -8.59 7.48 7.40
CA ASP A 77 -7.75 6.67 6.53
C ASP A 77 -6.27 7.04 6.72
N ARG A 78 -5.97 8.33 6.79
CA ARG A 78 -4.61 8.79 7.02
C ARG A 78 -4.08 8.33 8.38
N ALA A 79 -4.90 8.36 9.41
CA ALA A 79 -4.50 7.87 10.74
C ALA A 79 -4.15 6.36 10.69
N VAL A 80 -4.99 5.56 10.04
CA VAL A 80 -4.75 4.12 9.88
C VAL A 80 -3.48 3.88 9.08
N LEU A 81 -3.37 4.50 7.92
CA LEU A 81 -2.24 4.28 7.01
C LEU A 81 -0.91 4.78 7.61
N THR A 82 -0.95 5.86 8.37
CA THR A 82 0.24 6.35 9.08
C THR A 82 0.66 5.37 10.19
N ALA A 83 -0.30 4.85 10.94
CA ALA A 83 -0.01 3.93 12.04
C ALA A 83 0.65 2.63 11.55
N ILE A 84 0.19 2.07 10.44
CA ILE A 84 0.72 0.80 9.95
C ILE A 84 2.14 0.92 9.39
N ARG A 85 2.62 2.12 9.12
CA ARG A 85 4.01 2.34 8.71
C ARG A 85 5.01 1.96 9.81
N ALA A 86 4.56 1.86 11.04
CA ALA A 86 5.37 1.41 12.16
C ALA A 86 5.60 -0.10 12.17
N ILE A 87 4.84 -0.89 11.41
CA ILE A 87 5.00 -2.34 11.35
C ILE A 87 6.26 -2.66 10.52
N PRO A 88 7.29 -3.27 11.14
CA PRO A 88 8.52 -3.56 10.39
C PRO A 88 8.33 -4.74 9.44
N PRO A 89 9.18 -4.87 8.40
CA PRO A 89 9.18 -6.06 7.55
C PRO A 89 9.39 -7.32 8.38
N GLY A 90 8.64 -8.37 8.07
CA GLY A 90 8.72 -9.63 8.81
C GLY A 90 7.77 -9.71 9.99
N ASP A 91 7.04 -8.63 10.26
CA ASP A 91 6.05 -8.58 11.32
C ASP A 91 4.65 -8.30 10.76
N ALA A 92 3.63 -8.49 11.56
CA ALA A 92 2.25 -8.20 11.18
C ALA A 92 1.42 -7.83 12.41
N TRP A 93 0.45 -6.93 12.21
CA TRP A 93 -0.55 -6.58 13.22
C TRP A 93 -1.91 -7.05 12.76
N THR A 94 -2.80 -7.36 13.69
CA THR A 94 -4.20 -7.63 13.36
C THR A 94 -4.95 -6.32 13.15
N TYR A 95 -6.12 -6.39 12.48
CA TYR A 95 -6.98 -5.22 12.31
C TYR A 95 -7.33 -4.59 13.67
N GLY A 96 -7.56 -5.42 14.69
CA GLY A 96 -7.85 -4.96 16.05
C GLY A 96 -6.68 -4.23 16.70
N GLU A 97 -5.46 -4.73 16.49
CA GLU A 97 -4.25 -4.09 17.00
C GLU A 97 -4.02 -2.72 16.34
N VAL A 98 -4.30 -2.60 15.04
CA VAL A 98 -4.24 -1.30 14.36
C VAL A 98 -5.28 -0.34 14.94
N ALA A 99 -6.50 -0.82 15.17
CA ALA A 99 -7.57 -0.01 15.78
C ALA A 99 -7.15 0.51 17.17
N GLU A 100 -6.54 -0.33 17.98
CA GLU A 100 -6.03 0.09 19.29
C GLU A 100 -4.91 1.13 19.16
N ALA A 101 -4.01 0.94 18.19
CA ALA A 101 -2.88 1.85 17.98
C ALA A 101 -3.34 3.28 17.65
N ILE A 102 -4.48 3.43 16.98
CA ILE A 102 -5.04 4.75 16.65
C ILE A 102 -6.06 5.24 17.68
N GLY A 103 -6.20 4.55 18.81
CA GLY A 103 -7.13 4.94 19.87
C GLY A 103 -8.60 4.70 19.53
N LYS A 104 -8.90 3.78 18.61
CA LYS A 104 -10.25 3.47 18.14
C LYS A 104 -10.58 1.99 18.39
N ARG A 105 -10.39 1.52 19.60
CA ARG A 105 -10.67 0.15 19.97
C ARG A 105 -12.06 -0.27 19.49
N GLY A 106 -12.16 -1.46 18.89
CA GLY A 106 -13.41 -1.94 18.32
C GLY A 106 -13.66 -1.54 16.87
N ALA A 107 -12.81 -0.70 16.27
CA ALA A 107 -12.96 -0.22 14.91
C ALA A 107 -12.27 -1.10 13.84
N ALA A 108 -12.06 -2.40 14.11
CA ALA A 108 -11.35 -3.29 13.20
C ALA A 108 -11.94 -3.32 11.79
N ARG A 109 -13.27 -3.30 11.66
CA ARG A 109 -13.94 -3.29 10.36
C ARG A 109 -13.67 -1.99 9.61
N ALA A 110 -13.72 -0.86 10.31
CA ALA A 110 -13.43 0.45 9.70
C ALA A 110 -11.95 0.54 9.27
N VAL A 111 -11.05 -0.06 10.06
CA VAL A 111 -9.63 -0.19 9.68
C VAL A 111 -9.50 -0.96 8.37
N GLY A 112 -10.19 -2.09 8.24
CA GLY A 112 -10.19 -2.85 6.99
C GLY A 112 -10.65 -2.03 5.78
N GLY A 113 -11.67 -1.20 5.96
CA GLY A 113 -12.14 -0.28 4.91
C GLY A 113 -11.08 0.74 4.52
N ALA A 114 -10.40 1.34 5.50
CA ALA A 114 -9.34 2.30 5.25
C ALA A 114 -8.15 1.66 4.50
N LEU A 115 -7.77 0.43 4.88
CA LEU A 115 -6.72 -0.30 4.18
C LEU A 115 -7.10 -0.59 2.72
N GLY A 116 -8.38 -0.91 2.46
CA GLY A 116 -8.89 -1.12 1.10
C GLY A 116 -8.83 0.13 0.24
N ARG A 117 -8.77 1.31 0.83
CA ARG A 117 -8.65 2.60 0.12
C ARG A 117 -7.21 3.09 0.02
N ASN A 118 -6.22 2.28 0.41
CA ASN A 118 -4.81 2.67 0.31
C ASN A 118 -4.40 2.84 -1.15
N ARG A 119 -4.02 4.05 -1.53
CA ARG A 119 -3.58 4.41 -2.90
C ARG A 119 -2.13 4.05 -3.16
N VAL A 120 -1.37 3.75 -2.13
CA VAL A 120 0.08 3.57 -2.21
C VAL A 120 0.52 2.27 -1.52
N PRO A 121 -0.06 1.11 -1.92
CA PRO A 121 0.34 -0.17 -1.34
C PRO A 121 1.83 -0.42 -1.54
N VAL A 122 2.43 -1.26 -0.74
CA VAL A 122 3.86 -1.55 -0.66
C VAL A 122 4.62 -0.41 0.03
N ILE A 123 4.46 0.84 -0.43
CA ILE A 123 5.04 2.03 0.24
C ILE A 123 4.44 2.14 1.65
N VAL A 124 3.11 2.12 1.74
CA VAL A 124 2.39 2.01 3.02
C VAL A 124 1.98 0.55 3.15
N PRO A 125 2.54 -0.19 4.12
CA PRO A 125 2.52 -1.66 4.10
C PRO A 125 1.20 -2.26 4.60
N CYS A 126 0.10 -2.01 3.88
CA CYS A 126 -1.20 -2.58 4.22
C CYS A 126 -1.21 -4.12 4.17
N HIS A 127 -0.27 -4.72 3.45
CA HIS A 127 -0.09 -6.18 3.43
C HIS A 127 0.36 -6.76 4.78
N ARG A 128 0.89 -5.94 5.70
CA ARG A 128 1.30 -6.36 7.05
C ARG A 128 0.18 -6.32 8.07
N VAL A 129 -1.06 -6.11 7.63
CA VAL A 129 -2.24 -6.19 8.50
C VAL A 129 -3.02 -7.46 8.14
N VAL A 130 -3.28 -8.28 9.15
CA VAL A 130 -3.87 -9.61 8.98
C VAL A 130 -5.09 -9.78 9.88
N ALA A 131 -5.90 -10.79 9.58
CA ALA A 131 -7.00 -11.18 10.46
C ALA A 131 -6.45 -11.92 11.69
N ALA A 132 -7.23 -12.00 12.75
CA ALA A 132 -6.86 -12.73 13.95
C ALA A 132 -6.60 -14.22 13.67
N LYS A 133 -7.25 -14.79 12.66
CA LYS A 133 -7.14 -16.21 12.30
C LYS A 133 -6.93 -16.40 10.80
N GLY A 134 -6.00 -15.68 10.21
CA GLY A 134 -5.70 -15.83 8.78
C GLY A 134 -5.14 -14.58 8.18
N LEU A 135 -5.02 -14.57 6.86
CA LEU A 135 -4.46 -13.43 6.14
C LEU A 135 -5.34 -12.18 6.18
N GLY A 136 -6.65 -12.35 6.27
CA GLY A 136 -7.56 -11.26 6.01
C GLY A 136 -7.63 -10.93 4.53
N GLY A 137 -8.24 -9.80 4.20
CA GLY A 137 -8.35 -9.35 2.81
C GLY A 137 -7.13 -8.60 2.31
N PHE A 138 -7.08 -8.43 0.99
CA PHE A 138 -6.09 -7.56 0.35
C PHE A 138 -6.63 -7.14 -1.02
N GLY A 139 -6.70 -5.81 -1.25
CA GLY A 139 -7.28 -5.27 -2.49
C GLY A 139 -6.57 -5.71 -3.76
N LEU A 140 -5.30 -6.06 -3.68
CA LEU A 140 -4.50 -6.52 -4.82
C LEU A 140 -4.48 -8.05 -4.95
N GLY A 141 -5.24 -8.76 -4.11
CA GLY A 141 -5.32 -10.22 -4.14
C GLY A 141 -4.45 -10.91 -3.11
N LEU A 142 -4.88 -12.09 -2.66
CA LEU A 142 -4.17 -12.83 -1.62
C LEU A 142 -2.82 -13.39 -2.08
N ASP A 143 -2.68 -13.69 -3.37
CA ASP A 143 -1.39 -14.14 -3.90
C ASP A 143 -0.34 -13.04 -3.78
N ALA A 144 -0.72 -11.79 -4.06
CA ALA A 144 0.15 -10.64 -3.89
C ALA A 144 0.52 -10.46 -2.41
N LYS A 145 -0.45 -10.58 -1.52
CA LYS A 145 -0.21 -10.46 -0.07
C LYS A 145 0.76 -11.52 0.42
N ARG A 146 0.57 -12.78 0.01
CA ARG A 146 1.49 -13.88 0.35
C ARG A 146 2.90 -13.60 -0.14
N ALA A 147 3.03 -13.15 -1.39
CA ALA A 147 4.33 -12.88 -2.00
C ALA A 147 5.08 -11.77 -1.23
N LEU A 148 4.38 -10.69 -0.88
CA LEU A 148 4.97 -9.59 -0.13
C LEU A 148 5.40 -10.03 1.27
N LEU A 149 4.54 -10.74 1.98
CA LEU A 149 4.86 -11.23 3.34
C LEU A 149 6.00 -12.26 3.32
N ALA A 150 6.00 -13.18 2.34
CA ALA A 150 7.04 -14.19 2.21
C ALA A 150 8.41 -13.55 1.95
N ALA A 151 8.46 -12.54 1.08
CA ALA A 151 9.69 -11.83 0.78
C ALA A 151 10.27 -11.10 2.00
N GLU A 152 9.41 -10.75 2.96
CA GLU A 152 9.83 -10.10 4.20
C GLU A 152 10.20 -11.10 5.30
N GLY A 153 10.09 -12.40 5.03
CA GLY A 153 10.41 -13.42 6.02
C GLY A 153 9.32 -13.66 7.06
N TYR A 154 8.10 -13.19 6.82
CA TYR A 154 6.97 -13.46 7.71
C TYR A 154 6.69 -14.96 7.75
N PRO A 155 6.26 -15.54 8.89
CA PRO A 155 6.00 -16.98 9.00
C PRO A 155 5.10 -17.50 7.89
N ALA A 156 5.35 -18.74 7.47
CA ALA A 156 4.65 -19.37 6.35
C ALA A 156 3.13 -19.25 6.50
N VAL A 157 2.48 -19.03 5.38
CA VAL A 157 1.03 -18.93 5.31
C VAL A 157 0.50 -20.23 4.71
N ALA A 158 -0.49 -20.85 5.38
CA ALA A 158 -1.10 -22.08 4.89
C ALA A 158 -1.84 -21.83 3.56
N ASP A 159 -1.98 -22.90 2.77
CA ASP A 159 -2.63 -22.86 1.47
C ASP A 159 -4.03 -22.22 1.51
N GLN A 160 -4.71 -22.33 2.63
CA GLN A 160 -6.06 -21.80 2.82
C GLN A 160 -6.07 -20.37 3.37
N GLY A 161 -4.94 -19.69 3.34
CA GLY A 161 -4.82 -18.32 3.80
C GLY A 161 -4.73 -18.17 5.32
N ARG A 162 -4.55 -19.24 6.05
CA ARG A 162 -4.32 -19.17 7.50
C ARG A 162 -2.85 -19.04 7.81
N LEU A 163 -2.55 -18.29 8.87
CA LEU A 163 -1.19 -18.22 9.37
C LEU A 163 -0.83 -19.53 10.08
N LEU A 164 0.39 -19.99 9.85
CA LEU A 164 0.92 -21.12 10.62
C LEU A 164 1.43 -20.62 11.97
N PRO A 165 1.27 -21.42 13.04
CA PRO A 165 1.75 -21.05 14.36
C PRO A 165 3.26 -20.89 14.42
#